data_4fc104725182077ce2acdb7ed5c5486b
#
_entry.id   4fc104725182077ce2acdb7ed5c5486b
#
_cell.length_a   1.000
_cell.length_b   1.000
_cell.length_c   1.000
_cell.angle_alpha   90.00
_cell.angle_beta   90.00
_cell.angle_gamma   90.00
#
_symmetry.space_group_name_H-M   'P 1'
#
loop_
_entity.id
_entity.type
_entity.pdbx_description
1 polymer ?
#
loop_
_entity_poly.entity_id
_entity_poly.type
_entity_poly.pdbx_seq_one_letter_code
_entity_poly.pdbx_strand_id
1 'polypeptide(L)'
;YCGIGVMSLMLAKKSKKLIGVEIVSEAIEAAKESAKINNITNAEFYVGACEDVLPQLLKKGEKPDVLVVDPPRAGCEEALLKTIAENKIEKIIYVSCNPATLARDIKTLNELNYTCSDVVFVDMFCHTKHIETVVLLTHKKLD
;
A
#
# COMPACT_ATOMS: atom_id res chain seq x y z
N TYR A 1 1.78 5.61 -1.03
CA TYR A 1 3.07 5.22 -1.65
C TYR A 1 2.85 4.64 -3.04
N CYS A 2 2.20 5.37 -3.98
CA CYS A 2 1.93 4.82 -5.32
C CYS A 2 2.93 5.27 -6.38
N GLY A 3 3.84 6.20 -6.06
CA GLY A 3 4.80 6.74 -6.99
C GLY A 3 4.13 7.26 -8.26
N ILE A 4 4.73 6.99 -9.41
CA ILE A 4 4.18 7.34 -10.73
C ILE A 4 3.04 6.40 -11.20
N GLY A 5 2.53 5.54 -10.30
CA GLY A 5 1.32 4.75 -10.53
C GLY A 5 1.49 3.45 -11.31
N VAL A 6 2.70 2.94 -11.56
CA VAL A 6 2.90 1.73 -12.37
C VAL A 6 2.13 0.53 -11.80
N MET A 7 2.35 0.22 -10.52
CA MET A 7 1.64 -0.86 -9.83
C MET A 7 0.13 -0.58 -9.78
N SER A 8 -0.25 0.66 -9.47
CA SER A 8 -1.65 1.08 -9.42
C SER A 8 -2.38 0.84 -10.73
N LEU A 9 -1.79 1.22 -11.86
CA LEU A 9 -2.41 1.03 -13.18
C LEU A 9 -2.55 -0.45 -13.56
N MET A 10 -1.62 -1.30 -13.15
CA MET A 10 -1.73 -2.74 -13.34
C MET A 10 -2.89 -3.33 -12.51
N LEU A 11 -3.02 -2.88 -11.26
CA LEU A 11 -4.07 -3.32 -10.34
C LEU A 11 -5.44 -2.78 -10.74
N ALA A 12 -5.53 -1.57 -11.30
CA ALA A 12 -6.77 -0.97 -11.76
C ALA A 12 -7.53 -1.86 -12.77
N LYS A 13 -6.80 -2.59 -13.62
CA LYS A 13 -7.38 -3.53 -14.59
C LYS A 13 -8.12 -4.71 -13.94
N LYS A 14 -7.87 -4.98 -12.65
CA LYS A 14 -8.43 -6.10 -11.88
C LYS A 14 -9.31 -5.62 -10.71
N SER A 15 -9.55 -4.33 -10.58
CA SER A 15 -10.33 -3.73 -9.51
C SER A 15 -11.52 -2.95 -10.05
N LYS A 16 -12.58 -2.81 -9.24
CA LYS A 16 -13.73 -1.95 -9.58
C LYS A 16 -13.36 -0.48 -9.48
N LYS A 17 -12.61 -0.12 -8.44
CA LYS A 17 -12.10 1.21 -8.17
C LYS A 17 -10.69 1.07 -7.61
N LEU A 18 -9.80 1.97 -7.99
CA LEU A 18 -8.47 2.10 -7.42
C LEU A 18 -8.27 3.52 -6.92
N ILE A 19 -7.63 3.65 -5.77
CA ILE A 19 -7.18 4.94 -5.23
C ILE A 19 -5.68 4.86 -5.00
N GLY A 20 -4.92 5.75 -5.62
CA GLY A 20 -3.50 5.93 -5.42
C GLY A 20 -3.21 7.16 -4.56
N VAL A 21 -2.31 7.05 -3.60
CA VAL A 21 -1.88 8.15 -2.72
C VAL A 21 -0.37 8.23 -2.76
N GLU A 22 0.15 9.43 -2.99
CA GLU A 22 1.59 9.72 -3.06
C GLU A 22 1.85 11.15 -2.59
N ILE A 23 2.95 11.33 -1.87
CA ILE A 23 3.31 12.65 -1.33
C ILE A 23 3.90 13.58 -2.41
N VAL A 24 4.52 13.01 -3.44
CA VAL A 24 5.17 13.75 -4.52
C VAL A 24 4.13 14.12 -5.59
N SER A 25 3.85 15.41 -5.72
CA SER A 25 2.83 15.93 -6.66
C SER A 25 3.11 15.59 -8.11
N GLU A 26 4.37 15.69 -8.53
CA GLU A 26 4.81 15.39 -9.90
C GLU A 26 4.60 13.91 -10.25
N ALA A 27 4.77 13.01 -9.27
CA ALA A 27 4.50 11.60 -9.46
C ALA A 27 3.00 11.33 -9.66
N ILE A 28 2.14 12.04 -8.93
CA ILE A 28 0.68 11.97 -9.10
C ILE A 28 0.25 12.49 -10.49
N GLU A 29 0.82 13.59 -10.96
CA GLU A 29 0.51 14.08 -12.32
C GLU A 29 0.94 13.07 -13.39
N ALA A 30 2.12 12.46 -13.25
CA ALA A 30 2.56 11.38 -14.14
C ALA A 30 1.64 10.16 -14.07
N ALA A 31 1.16 9.79 -12.88
CA ALA A 31 0.20 8.67 -12.71
C ALA A 31 -1.14 8.95 -13.42
N LYS A 32 -1.67 10.17 -13.29
CA LYS A 32 -2.90 10.60 -13.97
C LYS A 32 -2.75 10.60 -15.49
N GLU A 33 -1.64 11.10 -16.00
CA GLU A 33 -1.34 11.10 -17.42
C GLU A 33 -1.22 9.67 -17.95
N SER A 34 -0.50 8.81 -17.25
CA SER A 34 -0.35 7.40 -17.59
C SER A 34 -1.69 6.66 -17.56
N ALA A 35 -2.59 6.96 -16.62
CA ALA A 35 -3.95 6.42 -16.59
C ALA A 35 -4.73 6.81 -17.84
N LYS A 36 -4.66 8.09 -18.23
CA LYS A 36 -5.32 8.61 -19.44
C LYS A 36 -4.80 7.93 -20.71
N ILE A 37 -3.48 7.83 -20.88
CA ILE A 37 -2.83 7.19 -22.04
C ILE A 37 -3.27 5.71 -22.16
N ASN A 38 -3.41 5.02 -21.02
CA ASN A 38 -3.79 3.61 -20.97
C ASN A 38 -5.31 3.37 -20.91
N ASN A 39 -6.13 4.43 -21.07
CA ASN A 39 -7.60 4.36 -20.99
C ASN A 39 -8.12 3.74 -19.67
N ILE A 40 -7.44 4.00 -18.56
CA ILE A 40 -7.83 3.55 -17.22
C ILE A 40 -8.70 4.64 -16.60
N THR A 41 -10.01 4.37 -16.44
CA THR A 41 -11.01 5.33 -15.98
C THR A 41 -11.47 5.12 -14.54
N ASN A 42 -11.06 4.01 -13.93
CA ASN A 42 -11.45 3.60 -12.57
C ASN A 42 -10.36 3.86 -11.51
N ALA A 43 -9.35 4.68 -11.84
CA ALA A 43 -8.26 5.06 -10.93
C ALA A 43 -8.36 6.56 -10.56
N GLU A 44 -8.31 6.83 -9.27
CA GLU A 44 -8.23 8.17 -8.70
C GLU A 44 -6.88 8.34 -7.99
N PHE A 45 -6.28 9.53 -8.09
CA PHE A 45 -4.96 9.81 -7.51
C PHE A 45 -4.98 11.06 -6.65
N TYR A 46 -4.45 10.96 -5.44
CA TYR A 46 -4.41 12.02 -4.43
C TYR A 46 -2.98 12.34 -4.02
N VAL A 47 -2.67 13.63 -3.94
CA VAL A 47 -1.39 14.13 -3.40
C VAL A 47 -1.51 14.24 -1.89
N GLY A 48 -0.55 13.68 -1.16
CA GLY A 48 -0.45 13.81 0.29
C GLY A 48 0.21 12.59 0.95
N ALA A 49 0.52 12.74 2.22
CA ALA A 49 1.02 11.63 3.02
C ALA A 49 -0.09 10.60 3.27
N CYS A 50 0.26 9.32 3.22
CA CYS A 50 -0.74 8.23 3.35
C CYS A 50 -1.46 8.28 4.70
N GLU A 51 -0.74 8.61 5.77
CA GLU A 51 -1.23 8.77 7.14
C GLU A 51 -2.26 9.89 7.29
N ASP A 52 -2.24 10.89 6.39
CA ASP A 52 -3.18 12.01 6.39
C ASP A 52 -4.36 11.77 5.44
N VAL A 53 -4.07 11.23 4.25
CA VAL A 53 -5.08 11.05 3.19
C VAL A 53 -5.99 9.87 3.46
N LEU A 54 -5.46 8.73 3.93
CA LEU A 54 -6.26 7.53 4.19
C LEU A 54 -7.40 7.79 5.20
N PRO A 55 -7.17 8.43 6.37
CA PRO A 55 -8.26 8.75 7.30
C PRO A 55 -9.35 9.63 6.68
N GLN A 56 -8.97 10.56 5.79
CA GLN A 56 -9.94 11.44 5.12
C GLN A 56 -10.81 10.66 4.13
N LEU A 57 -10.22 9.73 3.37
CA LEU A 57 -10.94 8.88 2.44
C LEU A 57 -11.92 7.95 3.18
N LEU A 58 -11.48 7.33 4.27
CA LEU A 58 -12.33 6.48 5.12
C LEU A 58 -13.51 7.26 5.72
N LYS A 59 -13.28 8.50 6.18
CA LYS A 59 -14.36 9.40 6.66
C LYS A 59 -15.35 9.77 5.57
N LYS A 60 -14.93 9.83 4.30
CA LYS A 60 -15.79 10.06 3.14
C LYS A 60 -16.59 8.81 2.72
N GLY A 61 -16.38 7.68 3.40
CA GLY A 61 -17.11 6.44 3.15
C GLY A 61 -16.37 5.46 2.21
N GLU A 62 -15.13 5.74 1.81
CA GLU A 62 -14.33 4.78 1.08
C GLU A 62 -14.02 3.57 1.98
N LYS A 63 -14.21 2.37 1.43
CA LYS A 63 -13.97 1.10 2.14
C LYS A 63 -13.10 0.20 1.27
N PRO A 64 -11.77 0.28 1.38
CA PRO A 64 -10.90 -0.56 0.59
C PRO A 64 -10.99 -2.02 1.05
N ASP A 65 -11.17 -2.95 0.10
CA ASP A 65 -11.08 -4.39 0.35
C ASP A 65 -9.63 -4.82 0.54
N VAL A 66 -8.73 -4.15 -0.18
CA VAL A 66 -7.28 -4.42 -0.14
C VAL A 66 -6.53 -3.09 -0.13
N LEU A 67 -5.58 -2.98 0.79
CA LEU A 67 -4.59 -1.90 0.81
C LEU A 67 -3.25 -2.44 0.32
N VAL A 68 -2.62 -1.76 -0.63
CA VAL A 68 -1.26 -2.05 -1.07
C VAL A 68 -0.35 -0.93 -0.57
N VAL A 69 0.72 -1.28 0.12
CA VAL A 69 1.73 -0.32 0.59
C VAL A 69 3.11 -0.73 0.09
N ASP A 70 3.85 0.24 -0.41
CA ASP A 70 5.25 0.12 -0.85
C ASP A 70 6.04 1.31 -0.26
N PRO A 71 6.24 1.31 1.07
CA PRO A 71 6.85 2.44 1.77
C PRO A 71 8.36 2.54 1.48
N PRO A 72 8.97 3.70 1.76
CA PRO A 72 10.42 3.86 1.71
C PRO A 72 11.11 2.93 2.73
N ARG A 73 12.45 2.88 2.69
CA ARG A 73 13.27 2.03 3.57
C ARG A 73 13.00 2.17 5.07
N ALA A 74 12.43 3.28 5.49
CA ALA A 74 12.04 3.52 6.88
C ALA A 74 10.81 2.68 7.33
N GLY A 75 10.07 2.10 6.39
CA GLY A 75 8.80 1.43 6.65
C GLY A 75 7.63 2.39 6.69
N CYS A 76 6.48 1.91 7.15
CA CYS A 76 5.29 2.73 7.35
C CYS A 76 5.36 3.55 8.65
N GLU A 77 4.72 4.71 8.63
CA GLU A 77 4.48 5.48 9.85
C GLU A 77 3.50 4.73 10.78
N GLU A 78 3.76 4.80 12.07
CA GLU A 78 2.92 4.10 13.07
C GLU A 78 1.46 4.58 13.03
N ALA A 79 1.24 5.86 12.73
CA ALA A 79 -0.08 6.44 12.56
C ALA A 79 -0.87 5.78 11.42
N LEU A 80 -0.20 5.45 10.31
CA LEU A 80 -0.81 4.72 9.20
C LEU A 80 -1.22 3.30 9.63
N LEU A 81 -0.33 2.56 10.29
CA LEU A 81 -0.60 1.20 10.76
C LEU A 81 -1.80 1.15 11.73
N LYS A 82 -1.89 2.13 12.64
CA LYS A 82 -3.04 2.29 13.56
C LYS A 82 -4.32 2.58 12.80
N THR A 83 -4.30 3.52 11.85
CA THR A 83 -5.47 3.85 11.02
C THR A 83 -5.99 2.63 10.26
N ILE A 84 -5.10 1.84 9.68
CA ILE A 84 -5.44 0.59 8.98
C ILE A 84 -6.16 -0.38 9.93
N ALA A 85 -5.64 -0.57 11.13
CA ALA A 85 -6.17 -1.51 12.10
C ALA A 85 -7.51 -1.05 12.71
N GLU A 86 -7.64 0.22 13.07
CA GLU A 86 -8.87 0.82 13.60
C GLU A 86 -10.04 0.70 12.62
N ASN A 87 -9.74 0.80 11.33
CA ASN A 87 -10.74 0.66 10.27
C ASN A 87 -10.90 -0.78 9.77
N LYS A 88 -10.19 -1.74 10.36
CA LYS A 88 -10.28 -3.18 10.08
C LYS A 88 -10.19 -3.49 8.59
N ILE A 89 -9.25 -2.84 7.89
CA ILE A 89 -9.01 -3.11 6.47
C ILE A 89 -8.63 -4.59 6.32
N GLU A 90 -9.41 -5.35 5.55
CA GLU A 90 -9.36 -6.81 5.59
C GLU A 90 -8.01 -7.37 5.15
N LYS A 91 -7.42 -6.80 4.11
CA LYS A 91 -6.17 -7.30 3.52
C LYS A 91 -5.19 -6.18 3.27
N ILE A 92 -3.93 -6.43 3.60
CA ILE A 92 -2.81 -5.55 3.31
C ILE A 92 -1.78 -6.35 2.50
N ILE A 93 -1.42 -5.86 1.33
CA ILE A 93 -0.25 -6.33 0.58
C ILE A 93 0.87 -5.34 0.88
N TYR A 94 1.91 -5.81 1.55
CA TYR A 94 3.05 -4.99 1.91
C TYR A 94 4.24 -5.39 1.04
N VAL A 95 4.73 -4.46 0.23
CA VAL A 95 5.96 -4.57 -0.54
C VAL A 95 7.05 -3.84 0.21
N SER A 96 8.25 -4.40 0.32
CA SER A 96 9.34 -3.79 1.07
C SER A 96 10.71 -4.13 0.51
N CYS A 97 11.53 -3.12 0.32
CA CYS A 97 12.96 -3.28 0.02
C CYS A 97 13.85 -3.40 1.28
N ASN A 98 13.27 -3.39 2.49
CA ASN A 98 14.02 -3.50 3.76
C ASN A 98 13.36 -4.51 4.71
N PRO A 99 13.86 -5.74 4.81
CA PRO A 99 13.29 -6.77 5.67
C PRO A 99 13.24 -6.40 7.16
N ALA A 100 14.16 -5.57 7.65
CA ALA A 100 14.22 -5.21 9.06
C ALA A 100 13.04 -4.30 9.45
N THR A 101 12.75 -3.27 8.65
CA THR A 101 11.59 -2.40 8.89
C THR A 101 10.28 -3.12 8.62
N LEU A 102 10.24 -4.01 7.63
CA LEU A 102 9.08 -4.87 7.39
C LEU A 102 8.77 -5.74 8.62
N ALA A 103 9.78 -6.38 9.21
CA ALA A 103 9.59 -7.20 10.42
C ALA A 103 9.05 -6.39 11.60
N ARG A 104 9.52 -5.14 11.78
CA ARG A 104 8.99 -4.20 12.77
C ARG A 104 7.51 -3.91 12.53
N ASP A 105 7.16 -3.58 11.30
CA ASP A 105 5.79 -3.20 10.96
C ASP A 105 4.83 -4.39 11.03
N ILE A 106 5.28 -5.59 10.63
CA ILE A 106 4.52 -6.84 10.80
C ILE A 106 4.27 -7.11 12.29
N LYS A 107 5.28 -6.90 13.14
CA LYS A 107 5.11 -7.07 14.60
C LYS A 107 4.01 -6.14 15.12
N THR A 108 4.05 -4.86 14.76
CA THR A 108 3.02 -3.88 15.13
C THR A 108 1.64 -4.29 14.62
N LEU A 109 1.53 -4.71 13.36
CA LEU A 109 0.26 -5.16 12.79
C LEU A 109 -0.25 -6.46 13.45
N ASN A 110 0.64 -7.37 13.85
CA ASN A 110 0.25 -8.57 14.61
C ASN A 110 -0.37 -8.21 15.98
N GLU A 111 0.21 -7.24 16.67
CA GLU A 111 -0.34 -6.70 17.93
C GLU A 111 -1.71 -6.01 17.72
N LEU A 112 -1.97 -5.55 16.49
CA LEU A 112 -3.22 -4.93 16.04
C LEU A 112 -4.17 -5.92 15.32
N ASN A 113 -4.09 -7.21 15.62
CA ASN A 113 -4.95 -8.27 15.10
C ASN A 113 -4.81 -8.59 13.60
N TYR A 114 -3.64 -8.41 13.01
CA TYR A 114 -3.33 -8.96 11.69
C TYR A 114 -2.53 -10.26 11.80
N THR A 115 -2.68 -11.13 10.81
CA THR A 115 -1.83 -12.32 10.63
C THR A 115 -1.08 -12.18 9.33
N CYS A 116 0.23 -12.36 9.37
CA CYS A 116 1.08 -12.45 8.19
C CYS A 116 0.99 -13.86 7.62
N SER A 117 0.80 -13.97 6.31
CA SER A 117 0.89 -15.21 5.56
C SER A 117 2.31 -15.46 5.03
N ASP A 118 2.42 -16.24 3.98
CA ASP A 118 3.69 -16.54 3.33
C ASP A 118 4.42 -15.28 2.86
N VAL A 119 5.73 -15.33 2.96
CA VAL A 119 6.63 -14.27 2.53
C VAL A 119 7.21 -14.66 1.17
N VAL A 120 7.05 -13.78 0.18
CA VAL A 120 7.63 -13.95 -1.15
C VAL A 120 8.81 -13.01 -1.29
N PHE A 121 9.95 -13.57 -1.69
CA PHE A 121 11.17 -12.81 -1.96
C PHE A 121 11.38 -12.69 -3.46
N VAL A 122 11.76 -11.48 -3.90
CA VAL A 122 12.04 -11.19 -5.31
C VAL A 122 13.41 -10.53 -5.41
N ASP A 123 14.35 -11.19 -6.09
CA ASP A 123 15.69 -10.67 -6.36
C ASP A 123 15.64 -9.72 -7.57
N MET A 124 15.22 -8.47 -7.31
CA MET A 124 15.18 -7.42 -8.33
C MET A 124 16.51 -6.66 -8.48
N PHE A 125 17.38 -6.76 -7.49
CA PHE A 125 18.64 -6.00 -7.42
C PHE A 125 19.83 -6.94 -7.44
N CYS A 126 19.96 -7.70 -8.53
CA CYS A 126 21.05 -8.66 -8.75
C CYS A 126 22.41 -8.06 -8.39
N HIS A 127 23.28 -8.87 -7.76
CA HIS A 127 24.61 -8.49 -7.29
C HIS A 127 24.63 -7.43 -6.16
N THR A 128 23.52 -7.17 -5.49
CA THR A 128 23.45 -6.36 -4.27
C THR A 128 22.93 -7.16 -3.09
N LYS A 129 23.00 -6.60 -1.89
CA LYS A 129 22.41 -7.21 -0.68
C LYS A 129 20.90 -6.90 -0.52
N HIS A 130 20.30 -6.23 -1.49
CA HIS A 130 18.90 -5.81 -1.43
C HIS A 130 17.99 -6.85 -2.06
N ILE A 131 16.90 -7.13 -1.38
CA ILE A 131 15.84 -8.03 -1.84
C ILE A 131 14.49 -7.35 -1.64
N GLU A 132 13.61 -7.50 -2.60
CA GLU A 132 12.21 -7.11 -2.44
C GLU A 132 11.47 -8.23 -1.73
N THR A 133 10.60 -7.85 -0.81
CA THR A 133 9.81 -8.79 -0.03
C THR A 133 8.35 -8.40 -0.13
N VAL A 134 7.50 -9.35 -0.48
CA VAL A 134 6.05 -9.15 -0.57
C VAL A 134 5.37 -10.05 0.43
N VAL A 135 4.52 -9.49 1.27
CA VAL A 135 3.73 -10.25 2.25
C VAL A 135 2.25 -9.86 2.16
N LEU A 136 1.39 -10.82 2.45
CA LEU A 136 -0.03 -10.60 2.66
C LEU A 136 -0.31 -10.64 4.15
N LEU A 137 -0.94 -9.57 4.67
CA LEU A 137 -1.48 -9.55 6.02
C LEU A 137 -2.99 -9.53 5.95
N THR A 138 -3.64 -10.31 6.81
CA THR A 138 -5.09 -10.42 6.87
C THR A 138 -5.56 -10.09 8.28
N HIS A 139 -6.59 -9.24 8.39
CA HIS A 139 -7.21 -8.92 9.68
C HIS A 139 -7.91 -10.15 10.23
N LYS A 140 -7.61 -10.51 11.49
CA LYS A 140 -8.28 -11.62 12.19
C LYS A 140 -9.73 -11.21 12.44
N LYS A 141 -10.69 -11.97 11.90
CA LYS A 141 -12.08 -11.84 12.30
C LYS A 141 -12.16 -12.37 13.73
N LEU A 142 -12.65 -11.57 14.65
CA LEU A 142 -13.06 -12.05 15.97
C LEU A 142 -14.34 -12.86 15.73
N ASP A 143 -14.29 -14.16 16.00
CA ASP A 143 -15.45 -15.04 16.04
C ASP A 143 -16.42 -14.59 17.15
#